data_a35fad60ef7442532e6d844d32408c77
#
_entry.id   a35fad60ef7442532e6d844d32408c77
#
_cell.length_a   1.000
_cell.length_b   1.000
_cell.length_c   1.000
_cell.angle_alpha   90.00
_cell.angle_beta   90.00
_cell.angle_gamma   90.00
#
_symmetry.space_group_name_H-M   'P 1'
#
loop_
_entity.id
_entity.type
_entity.pdbx_description
1 polymer ?
#
loop_
_entity_poly.entity_id
_entity_poly.type
_entity_poly.pdbx_seq_one_letter_code
_entity_poly.pdbx_strand_id
1 'polypeptide(L)'
;RELEGDEKMEALRIISDQILPGRWDEVRLPNEIEMKATTALAIEIDTASAKIRTGPPGDDAEDYDLPIWAGVLPVSLTYHNPIPDPAMKHELPEPQSIYSRLIKEKQ
;
A
#
# COMPACT_ATOMS: atom_id res chain seq x y z
N ARG A 1 -21.29 -3.87 -3.38
CA ARG A 1 -22.12 -4.18 -2.20
C ARG A 1 -21.37 -3.90 -0.91
N GLU A 2 -22.09 -3.53 0.10
CA GLU A 2 -21.53 -3.34 1.43
C GLU A 2 -21.28 -4.68 2.11
N LEU A 3 -20.10 -4.81 2.73
CA LEU A 3 -19.72 -6.02 3.46
C LEU A 3 -20.08 -5.88 4.94
N GLU A 4 -20.45 -6.98 5.56
CA GLU A 4 -20.84 -7.04 6.96
C GLU A 4 -20.26 -8.29 7.63
N GLY A 5 -20.19 -8.27 8.95
CA GLY A 5 -19.77 -9.43 9.73
C GLY A 5 -18.37 -9.92 9.39
N ASP A 6 -18.25 -11.24 9.25
CA ASP A 6 -16.95 -11.88 9.00
C ASP A 6 -16.34 -11.50 7.65
N GLU A 7 -17.16 -11.25 6.62
CA GLU A 7 -16.67 -10.76 5.33
C GLU A 7 -16.01 -9.38 5.46
N LYS A 8 -16.63 -8.50 6.26
CA LYS A 8 -16.09 -7.16 6.53
C LYS A 8 -14.75 -7.26 7.27
N MET A 9 -14.69 -8.11 8.29
CA MET A 9 -13.46 -8.34 9.05
C MET A 9 -12.33 -8.85 8.15
N GLU A 10 -12.63 -9.81 7.29
CA GLU A 10 -11.65 -10.37 6.36
C GLU A 10 -11.18 -9.34 5.34
N ALA A 11 -12.10 -8.49 4.85
CA ALA A 11 -11.74 -7.39 3.94
C ALA A 11 -10.76 -6.41 4.60
N LEU A 12 -11.00 -6.06 5.86
CA LEU A 12 -10.10 -5.16 6.60
C LEU A 12 -8.73 -5.80 6.81
N ARG A 13 -8.69 -7.10 7.07
CA ARG A 13 -7.44 -7.84 7.17
C ARG A 13 -6.64 -7.79 5.85
N ILE A 14 -7.31 -8.05 4.73
CA ILE A 14 -6.70 -8.05 3.40
C ILE A 14 -6.13 -6.66 3.07
N ILE A 15 -6.90 -5.60 3.34
CA ILE A 15 -6.47 -4.23 3.08
C ILE A 15 -5.25 -3.88 3.94
N SER A 16 -5.28 -4.23 5.22
CA SER A 16 -4.17 -3.99 6.14
C SER A 16 -2.91 -4.73 5.69
N ASP A 17 -3.06 -5.98 5.26
CA ASP A 17 -1.94 -6.79 4.79
C ASP A 17 -1.34 -6.25 3.50
N GLN A 18 -2.15 -5.61 2.65
CA GLN A 18 -1.66 -4.97 1.44
C GLN A 18 -0.81 -3.73 1.77
N ILE A 19 -1.17 -3.00 2.82
CA ILE A 19 -0.47 -1.78 3.23
C ILE A 19 0.84 -2.12 3.96
N LEU A 20 0.75 -3.00 4.97
CA LEU A 20 1.91 -3.41 5.76
C LEU A 20 1.76 -4.89 6.12
N PRO A 21 2.34 -5.80 5.32
CA PRO A 21 2.24 -7.24 5.57
C PRO A 21 2.69 -7.63 6.97
N GLY A 22 1.87 -8.42 7.66
CA GLY A 22 2.15 -8.91 9.00
C GLY A 22 1.67 -8.04 10.14
N ARG A 23 1.33 -6.77 9.88
CA ARG A 23 0.93 -5.85 10.95
C ARG A 23 -0.39 -6.26 11.60
N TRP A 24 -1.32 -6.82 10.83
CA TRP A 24 -2.62 -7.26 11.36
C TRP A 24 -2.48 -8.22 12.54
N ASP A 25 -1.52 -9.14 12.46
CA ASP A 25 -1.27 -10.14 13.51
C ASP A 25 -0.57 -9.57 14.74
N GLU A 26 -0.05 -8.35 14.66
CA GLU A 26 0.70 -7.70 15.73
C GLU A 26 -0.17 -6.76 16.57
N VAL A 27 -1.42 -6.58 16.21
CA VAL A 27 -2.33 -5.66 16.87
C VAL A 27 -3.62 -6.37 17.29
N ARG A 28 -4.40 -5.73 18.16
CA ARG A 28 -5.71 -6.27 18.48
C ARG A 28 -6.67 -6.15 17.31
N LEU A 29 -7.69 -6.98 17.28
CA LEU A 29 -8.75 -6.88 16.27
C LEU A 29 -9.58 -5.60 16.50
N PRO A 30 -10.25 -5.08 15.45
CA PRO A 30 -11.15 -3.96 15.59
C PRO A 30 -12.28 -4.27 16.58
N ASN A 31 -12.63 -3.30 17.42
CA ASN A 31 -13.75 -3.44 18.34
C ASN A 31 -15.08 -3.09 17.64
N GLU A 32 -16.20 -3.26 18.35
CA GLU A 32 -17.53 -3.01 17.78
C GLU A 32 -17.72 -1.57 17.30
N ILE A 33 -17.19 -0.60 18.05
CA ILE A 33 -17.33 0.82 17.69
C ILE A 33 -16.57 1.10 16.39
N GLU A 34 -15.36 0.59 16.28
CA GLU A 34 -14.53 0.74 15.08
C GLU A 34 -15.16 0.04 13.87
N MET A 35 -15.73 -1.15 14.08
CA MET A 35 -16.42 -1.87 13.01
C MET A 35 -17.64 -1.11 12.51
N LYS A 36 -18.42 -0.52 13.40
CA LYS A 36 -19.60 0.27 13.02
C LYS A 36 -19.23 1.58 12.33
N ALA A 37 -18.11 2.18 12.72
CA ALA A 37 -17.65 3.44 12.13
C ALA A 37 -16.97 3.26 10.77
N THR A 38 -16.66 2.03 10.37
CA THR A 38 -15.93 1.74 9.13
C THR A 38 -16.85 1.03 8.15
N THR A 39 -16.91 1.51 6.92
CA THR A 39 -17.64 0.85 5.83
C THR A 39 -16.66 0.17 4.89
N ALA A 40 -16.91 -1.09 4.58
CA ALA A 40 -16.13 -1.85 3.60
C ALA A 40 -17.05 -2.23 2.44
N LEU A 41 -16.59 -2.00 1.23
CA LEU A 41 -17.33 -2.26 0.00
C LEU A 41 -16.61 -3.30 -0.85
N ALA A 42 -17.39 -4.16 -1.49
CA ALA A 42 -16.89 -5.09 -2.51
C ALA A 42 -17.46 -4.71 -3.87
N ILE A 43 -16.59 -4.67 -4.86
CA ILE A 43 -16.96 -4.37 -6.25
C ILE A 43 -16.45 -5.53 -7.11
N GLU A 44 -17.35 -6.14 -7.88
CA GLU A 44 -16.97 -7.14 -8.86
C GLU A 44 -16.31 -6.47 -10.07
N ILE A 45 -15.22 -7.06 -10.54
CA ILE A 45 -14.54 -6.61 -11.74
C ILE A 45 -14.89 -7.57 -12.88
N ASP A 46 -15.77 -7.13 -13.77
CA ASP A 46 -16.21 -7.96 -14.90
C ASP A 46 -15.14 -8.09 -15.98
N THR A 47 -14.50 -6.97 -16.30
CA THR A 47 -13.41 -6.94 -17.27
C THR A 47 -12.29 -6.07 -16.74
N ALA A 48 -11.05 -6.48 -17.03
CA ALA A 48 -9.87 -5.73 -16.62
C ALA A 48 -8.76 -5.88 -17.65
N SER A 49 -7.89 -4.90 -17.72
CA SER A 49 -6.68 -4.98 -18.53
C SER A 49 -5.49 -4.44 -17.76
N ALA A 50 -4.32 -4.98 -18.04
CA ALA A 50 -3.07 -4.50 -17.48
C ALA A 50 -2.21 -3.93 -18.59
N LYS A 51 -1.57 -2.78 -18.34
CA LYS A 51 -0.61 -2.17 -19.27
C LYS A 51 0.71 -1.94 -18.55
N ILE A 52 1.74 -2.56 -19.07
CA ILE A 52 3.09 -2.42 -18.53
C ILE A 52 3.98 -1.87 -19.65
N ARG A 53 4.71 -0.79 -19.35
CA ARG A 53 5.68 -0.21 -20.29
C ARG A 53 7.01 -0.02 -19.60
N THR A 54 8.08 -0.25 -20.36
CA THR A 54 9.46 -0.04 -19.94
C THR A 54 10.19 0.75 -21.02
N GLY A 55 11.27 1.41 -20.64
CA GLY A 55 12.09 2.18 -21.56
C GLY A 55 11.56 3.58 -21.85
N PRO A 56 12.13 4.26 -22.83
CA PRO A 56 11.75 5.64 -23.16
C PRO A 56 10.36 5.75 -23.77
N PRO A 57 9.79 6.98 -23.85
CA PRO A 57 8.56 7.19 -24.59
C PRO A 57 8.75 6.82 -26.06
N GLY A 58 7.72 6.26 -26.67
CA GLY A 58 7.78 5.92 -28.10
C GLY A 58 7.04 6.97 -28.93
N ASP A 59 7.61 8.15 -29.04
CA ASP A 59 7.00 9.24 -29.78
C ASP A 59 7.20 9.08 -31.30
N ASP A 60 6.40 9.81 -32.07
CA ASP A 60 6.56 9.83 -33.52
C ASP A 60 7.86 10.55 -33.92
N ALA A 61 8.44 10.11 -35.02
CA ALA A 61 9.73 10.67 -35.47
C ALA A 61 9.68 12.19 -35.64
N GLU A 62 8.55 12.71 -36.10
CA GLU A 62 8.33 14.16 -36.32
C GLU A 62 8.43 14.94 -35.01
N ASP A 63 7.94 14.34 -33.91
CA ASP A 63 7.91 14.99 -32.61
C ASP A 63 9.32 15.12 -32.02
N TYR A 64 10.22 14.20 -32.35
CA TYR A 64 11.61 14.29 -31.90
C TYR A 64 12.37 15.45 -32.54
N ASP A 65 11.89 15.98 -33.67
CA ASP A 65 12.47 17.16 -34.31
C ASP A 65 12.11 18.46 -33.60
N LEU A 66 11.12 18.42 -32.72
CA LEU A 66 10.69 19.59 -31.94
C LEU A 66 11.64 19.85 -30.76
N PRO A 67 11.89 21.12 -30.42
CA PRO A 67 12.75 21.46 -29.27
C PRO A 67 11.98 21.31 -27.94
N ILE A 68 11.44 20.13 -27.71
CA ILE A 68 10.67 19.79 -26.52
C ILE A 68 11.36 18.62 -25.81
N TRP A 69 11.61 18.79 -24.51
CA TRP A 69 12.21 17.71 -23.73
C TRP A 69 11.24 16.53 -23.64
N ALA A 70 11.75 15.32 -23.82
CA ALA A 70 10.99 14.08 -23.65
C ALA A 70 11.84 13.07 -22.89
N GLY A 71 11.20 12.29 -22.03
CA GLY A 71 11.91 11.31 -21.24
C GLY A 71 11.04 10.64 -20.20
N VAL A 72 11.68 10.09 -19.18
CA VAL A 72 11.03 9.37 -18.08
C VAL A 72 11.46 9.98 -16.77
N LEU A 73 10.51 10.19 -15.87
CA LEU A 73 10.79 10.58 -14.49
C LEU A 73 10.51 9.37 -13.58
N PRO A 74 11.56 8.63 -13.17
CA PRO A 74 11.36 7.48 -12.29
C PRO A 74 10.84 7.90 -10.91
N VAL A 75 9.98 7.07 -10.35
CA VAL A 75 9.40 7.28 -9.01
C VAL A 75 9.53 5.98 -8.24
N SER A 76 9.88 6.08 -6.96
CA SER A 76 9.92 4.92 -6.06
C SER A 76 9.34 5.27 -4.70
N LEU A 77 8.89 4.24 -3.98
CA LEU A 77 8.46 4.38 -2.59
C LEU A 77 9.61 3.98 -1.67
N THR A 78 9.89 4.80 -0.68
CA THR A 78 10.96 4.55 0.28
C THR A 78 10.40 4.58 1.70
N TYR A 79 10.71 3.54 2.49
CA TYR A 79 10.37 3.51 3.91
C TYR A 79 11.53 4.14 4.69
N HIS A 80 11.19 5.10 5.54
CA HIS A 80 12.16 5.76 6.40
C HIS A 80 12.18 5.11 7.79
N ASN A 81 13.13 5.53 8.63
CA ASN A 81 13.22 5.01 9.98
C ASN A 81 11.92 5.26 10.73
N PRO A 82 11.37 4.23 11.39
CA PRO A 82 10.13 4.39 12.14
C PRO A 82 10.30 5.34 13.30
N ILE A 83 9.25 6.05 13.62
CA ILE A 83 9.22 6.98 14.74
C ILE A 83 8.21 6.45 15.76
N PRO A 84 8.67 6.01 16.94
CA PRO A 84 7.75 5.51 17.96
C PRO A 84 6.79 6.58 18.43
N ASP A 85 5.57 6.17 18.76
CA ASP A 85 4.59 7.08 19.35
C ASP A 85 5.03 7.41 20.79
N PRO A 86 5.22 8.71 21.11
CA PRO A 86 5.61 9.08 22.48
C PRO A 86 4.57 8.75 23.54
N ALA A 87 3.33 8.47 23.17
CA ALA A 87 2.29 8.06 24.10
C ALA A 87 2.37 6.59 24.51
N MET A 88 3.25 5.82 23.86
CA MET A 88 3.48 4.42 24.25
C MET A 88 3.98 4.34 25.70
N LYS A 89 3.36 3.43 26.48
CA LYS A 89 3.73 3.25 27.88
C LYS A 89 4.80 2.20 28.11
N HIS A 90 5.20 1.49 27.07
CA HIS A 90 6.21 0.44 27.13
C HIS A 90 7.27 0.70 26.08
N GLU A 91 8.52 0.42 26.41
CA GLU A 91 9.58 0.35 25.42
C GLU A 91 9.51 -1.01 24.71
N LEU A 92 9.22 -0.97 23.42
CA LEU A 92 9.10 -2.17 22.60
C LEU A 92 10.00 -2.04 21.37
N PRO A 93 10.62 -3.12 20.92
CA PRO A 93 11.37 -3.09 19.67
C PRO A 93 10.44 -2.91 18.48
N GLU A 94 10.98 -2.48 17.34
CA GLU A 94 10.21 -2.43 16.12
C GLU A 94 9.66 -3.82 15.79
N PRO A 95 8.36 -3.92 15.46
CA PRO A 95 7.76 -5.21 15.13
C PRO A 95 8.30 -5.76 13.80
N GLN A 96 8.15 -7.06 13.61
CA GLN A 96 8.66 -7.75 12.44
C GLN A 96 8.14 -7.15 11.13
N SER A 97 6.89 -6.69 11.10
CA SER A 97 6.29 -6.07 9.92
C SER A 97 7.07 -4.84 9.45
N ILE A 98 7.46 -3.98 10.38
CA ILE A 98 8.24 -2.76 10.09
C ILE A 98 9.69 -3.12 9.78
N TYR A 99 10.28 -3.97 10.58
CA TYR A 99 11.68 -4.40 10.41
C TYR A 99 11.90 -5.05 9.04
N SER A 100 10.95 -5.87 8.59
CA SER A 100 11.04 -6.52 7.28
C SER A 100 11.06 -5.51 6.12
N ARG A 101 10.33 -4.40 6.23
CA ARG A 101 10.33 -3.35 5.21
C ARG A 101 11.68 -2.63 5.15
N LEU A 102 12.25 -2.32 6.30
CA LEU A 102 13.55 -1.64 6.37
C LEU A 102 14.68 -2.49 5.78
N ILE A 103 14.67 -3.80 6.05
CA ILE A 103 15.66 -4.72 5.50
C ILE A 103 15.56 -4.80 3.98
N LYS A 104 14.34 -4.89 3.44
CA LYS A 104 14.12 -4.96 2.00
C LYS A 104 14.67 -3.74 1.27
N GLU A 105 14.59 -2.58 1.87
CA GLU A 105 15.08 -1.34 1.26
C GLU A 105 16.59 -1.20 1.32
N LYS A 106 17.23 -1.84 2.27
CA LYS A 106 18.70 -1.83 2.41
C LYS A 106 19.40 -2.79 1.46
N GLN A 107 18.65 -3.69 0.85
CA GLN A 107 19.15 -4.64 -0.14
C GLN A 107 19.03 -4.06 -1.56
#